data_420512022867c6b9c228693fb38c12b2
#
_entry.id   420512022867c6b9c228693fb38c12b2
#
_cell.length_a   1.000
_cell.length_b   1.000
_cell.length_c   1.000
_cell.angle_alpha   90.00
_cell.angle_beta   90.00
_cell.angle_gamma   90.00
#
_symmetry.space_group_name_H-M   'P 1'
#
loop_
_entity.id
_entity.type
_entity.pdbx_description
1 polymer ?
#
loop_
_entity_poly.entity_id
_entity_poly.type
_entity_poly.pdbx_seq_one_letter_code
_entity_poly.pdbx_strand_id
1 'polypeptide(L)'
;MPNLNPSRRPRATRWGLLIAPIFPLVVTAGFASCSKKSEPTTTSLAPAPAAEAPAAASPGGLGKGVIAGTVKFKGKAPEPKAISTPDPFCAKAPIKEEDLLVDAGGGLKNVIVRVVKGAGGSYEAPKTPATMDQNGCMYRPRVQVVMAGQTVQIRNSDQTLHNVHTYKGASTMFNQAQIPGGSPLTKTFADGGQLVKFKCDVHPWMTGYVAIATNPFFAVSDADGNFKIEKLPPGAYTLEAWHERLGTRTAEVKVEADAAAPVAATFEFATP
;
A
#
# COMPACT_ATOMS: atom_id res chain seq x y z
N MET A 1 -3.14 -55.80 23.97
CA MET A 1 -4.46 -55.49 24.54
C MET A 1 -4.29 -55.09 25.98
N PRO A 2 -4.58 -53.83 26.35
CA PRO A 2 -5.66 -53.59 27.27
C PRO A 2 -6.47 -52.33 26.87
N ASN A 3 -7.74 -52.53 26.96
CA ASN A 3 -8.89 -51.70 27.36
C ASN A 3 -8.98 -50.20 27.08
N LEU A 4 -9.90 -49.89 26.17
CA LEU A 4 -10.56 -48.62 25.94
C LEU A 4 -11.61 -48.34 27.04
N ASN A 5 -11.61 -47.17 27.62
CA ASN A 5 -12.72 -46.65 28.43
C ASN A 5 -13.23 -45.33 27.84
N PRO A 6 -14.49 -45.23 27.39
CA PRO A 6 -15.10 -44.02 26.90
C PRO A 6 -15.95 -43.36 27.99
N SER A 7 -15.90 -42.09 28.11
CA SER A 7 -16.93 -41.19 28.64
C SER A 7 -16.41 -40.12 29.59
N ARG A 8 -16.34 -38.87 29.09
CA ARG A 8 -16.68 -37.67 29.88
C ARG A 8 -17.00 -36.53 28.89
N ARG A 9 -18.29 -36.24 28.77
CA ARG A 9 -18.78 -35.00 28.12
C ARG A 9 -18.67 -33.85 29.14
N PRO A 10 -18.24 -32.64 28.79
CA PRO A 10 -18.38 -31.49 29.64
C PRO A 10 -19.79 -30.87 29.50
N ARG A 11 -20.31 -30.45 30.64
CA ARG A 11 -21.62 -29.82 30.88
C ARG A 11 -21.65 -28.42 30.25
N ALA A 12 -22.75 -28.12 29.54
CA ALA A 12 -23.14 -26.81 29.12
C ALA A 12 -23.60 -25.95 30.30
N THR A 13 -22.97 -24.82 30.51
CA THR A 13 -23.42 -23.78 31.45
C THR A 13 -24.34 -22.81 30.71
N ARG A 14 -25.63 -22.80 31.11
CA ARG A 14 -26.65 -21.83 30.71
C ARG A 14 -26.36 -20.52 31.46
N TRP A 15 -26.20 -19.43 30.72
CA TRP A 15 -26.26 -18.08 31.27
C TRP A 15 -27.62 -17.48 30.95
N GLY A 16 -28.34 -17.10 32.02
CA GLY A 16 -29.66 -16.53 31.94
C GLY A 16 -29.64 -15.07 31.51
N LEU A 17 -30.59 -14.72 30.66
CA LEU A 17 -30.93 -13.34 30.26
C LEU A 17 -31.67 -12.67 31.44
N LEU A 18 -31.17 -11.57 31.93
CA LEU A 18 -31.90 -10.62 32.78
C LEU A 18 -32.37 -9.45 31.91
N ILE A 19 -33.67 -9.37 31.73
CA ILE A 19 -34.38 -8.26 31.09
C ILE A 19 -34.82 -7.30 32.20
N ALA A 20 -34.42 -6.04 32.17
CA ALA A 20 -34.91 -4.99 33.02
C ALA A 20 -35.88 -4.04 32.26
N PRO A 21 -37.00 -3.63 32.82
CA PRO A 21 -38.00 -2.81 32.11
C PRO A 21 -37.65 -1.32 32.15
N ILE A 22 -37.91 -0.65 31.04
CA ILE A 22 -37.82 0.80 30.88
C ILE A 22 -39.17 1.41 31.26
N PHE A 23 -39.16 2.36 32.21
CA PHE A 23 -40.29 3.24 32.50
C PHE A 23 -40.10 4.60 31.83
N PRO A 24 -41.13 5.17 31.22
CA PRO A 24 -41.07 6.54 30.70
C PRO A 24 -41.51 7.53 31.75
N LEU A 25 -40.72 8.55 32.01
CA LEU A 25 -41.14 9.71 32.83
C LEU A 25 -41.52 10.87 31.90
N VAL A 26 -42.79 11.19 31.86
CA VAL A 26 -43.33 12.40 31.24
C VAL A 26 -43.31 13.52 32.30
N VAL A 27 -42.63 14.62 31.98
CA VAL A 27 -42.78 15.88 32.75
C VAL A 27 -43.12 16.98 31.76
N THR A 28 -44.38 17.43 31.86
CA THR A 28 -44.88 18.66 31.25
C THR A 28 -44.71 19.80 32.26
N ALA A 29 -44.08 20.89 31.89
CA ALA A 29 -44.25 22.17 32.52
C ALA A 29 -44.09 23.28 31.49
N GLY A 30 -45.20 23.93 31.18
CA GLY A 30 -45.23 25.15 30.41
C GLY A 30 -44.91 26.35 31.29
N PHE A 31 -44.27 27.34 30.70
CA PHE A 31 -44.37 28.74 31.13
C PHE A 31 -44.32 29.65 29.91
N ALA A 32 -45.37 30.41 29.76
CA ALA A 32 -45.45 31.56 28.89
C ALA A 32 -44.71 32.74 29.54
N SER A 33 -44.02 33.56 28.78
CA SER A 33 -44.17 35.03 28.87
C SER A 33 -43.23 35.83 27.99
N CYS A 34 -43.84 36.78 27.30
CA CYS A 34 -43.41 38.12 26.90
C CYS A 34 -42.22 38.35 25.97
N SER A 35 -42.66 38.67 24.83
CA SER A 35 -42.22 39.71 23.85
C SER A 35 -41.23 40.76 24.31
N LYS A 36 -40.08 40.86 23.64
CA LYS A 36 -39.50 42.15 23.25
C LYS A 36 -38.87 42.01 21.87
N LYS A 37 -39.45 42.75 20.93
CA LYS A 37 -39.05 42.91 19.55
C LYS A 37 -37.79 43.78 19.51
N SER A 38 -36.66 43.23 19.16
CA SER A 38 -35.47 43.99 18.77
C SER A 38 -35.15 43.64 17.31
N GLU A 39 -35.18 44.65 16.49
CA GLU A 39 -34.79 44.53 15.05
C GLU A 39 -33.34 44.10 14.90
N PRO A 40 -33.04 43.19 14.00
CA PRO A 40 -31.66 42.83 13.70
C PRO A 40 -31.08 43.83 12.70
N THR A 41 -30.03 44.48 13.09
CA THR A 41 -29.16 45.27 12.22
C THR A 41 -28.47 44.30 11.25
N THR A 42 -28.83 44.34 10.00
CA THR A 42 -28.16 43.60 8.93
C THR A 42 -26.79 44.20 8.66
N THR A 43 -25.75 43.64 9.27
CA THR A 43 -24.39 43.86 8.85
C THR A 43 -24.13 42.96 7.62
N SER A 44 -24.09 43.56 6.44
CA SER A 44 -23.69 42.88 5.20
C SER A 44 -22.22 42.45 5.32
N LEU A 45 -21.98 41.19 5.59
CA LEU A 45 -20.68 40.56 5.42
C LEU A 45 -20.48 40.31 3.93
N ALA A 46 -19.45 40.91 3.34
CA ALA A 46 -19.01 40.59 2.00
C ALA A 46 -18.73 39.09 1.86
N PRO A 47 -19.13 38.46 0.76
CA PRO A 47 -18.86 37.04 0.57
C PRO A 47 -17.33 36.81 0.55
N ALA A 48 -16.86 35.88 1.39
CA ALA A 48 -15.51 35.35 1.34
C ALA A 48 -15.26 34.76 -0.07
N PRO A 49 -14.03 34.90 -0.63
CA PRO A 49 -13.73 34.30 -1.92
C PRO A 49 -14.05 32.80 -1.86
N ALA A 50 -14.89 32.36 -2.79
CA ALA A 50 -15.24 30.96 -2.94
C ALA A 50 -13.94 30.15 -3.11
N ALA A 51 -13.69 29.20 -2.23
CA ALA A 51 -12.65 28.22 -2.42
C ALA A 51 -12.88 27.56 -3.78
N GLU A 52 -11.90 27.68 -4.67
CA GLU A 52 -11.92 27.09 -6.00
C GLU A 52 -12.18 25.59 -5.85
N ALA A 53 -13.30 25.13 -6.37
CA ALA A 53 -13.66 23.71 -6.30
C ALA A 53 -12.54 22.89 -6.94
N PRO A 54 -12.13 21.75 -6.38
CA PRO A 54 -11.10 20.92 -6.99
C PRO A 54 -11.51 20.60 -8.42
N ALA A 55 -10.60 20.87 -9.36
CA ALA A 55 -10.80 20.64 -10.78
C ALA A 55 -11.33 19.23 -10.99
N ALA A 56 -12.43 19.12 -11.76
CA ALA A 56 -13.10 17.86 -12.02
C ALA A 56 -12.08 16.82 -12.51
N ALA A 57 -12.14 15.61 -11.94
CA ALA A 57 -11.33 14.48 -12.36
C ALA A 57 -11.47 14.29 -13.88
N SER A 58 -10.35 14.30 -14.59
CA SER A 58 -10.32 14.08 -16.04
C SER A 58 -10.93 12.70 -16.35
N PRO A 59 -11.73 12.55 -17.43
CA PRO A 59 -12.21 11.25 -17.86
C PRO A 59 -11.00 10.34 -18.14
N GLY A 60 -11.06 9.08 -17.72
CA GLY A 60 -9.98 8.10 -17.77
C GLY A 60 -9.34 7.96 -19.14
N GLY A 61 -8.32 8.72 -19.39
CA GLY A 61 -7.50 8.70 -20.60
C GLY A 61 -6.03 8.86 -20.23
N LEU A 62 -5.15 8.47 -21.17
CA LEU A 62 -3.73 8.75 -21.06
C LEU A 62 -3.44 10.13 -21.64
N GLY A 63 -2.60 10.90 -20.96
CA GLY A 63 -2.14 12.22 -21.40
C GLY A 63 -0.68 12.20 -21.84
N LYS A 64 -0.07 13.39 -21.87
CA LYS A 64 1.36 13.57 -22.16
C LYS A 64 2.15 14.03 -20.93
N GLY A 65 1.48 14.29 -19.81
CA GLY A 65 2.11 14.79 -18.61
C GLY A 65 3.09 13.80 -18.01
N VAL A 66 4.12 14.33 -17.40
CA VAL A 66 5.17 13.58 -16.73
C VAL A 66 5.40 14.19 -15.35
N ILE A 67 5.44 13.34 -14.35
CA ILE A 67 5.94 13.67 -13.02
C ILE A 67 7.26 12.94 -12.83
N ALA A 68 8.32 13.65 -12.53
CA ALA A 68 9.62 13.07 -12.24
C ALA A 68 10.18 13.64 -10.95
N GLY A 69 10.97 12.86 -10.25
CA GLY A 69 11.49 13.36 -8.98
C GLY A 69 12.41 12.39 -8.28
N THR A 70 12.68 12.71 -7.02
CA THR A 70 13.60 11.95 -6.19
C THR A 70 12.98 11.62 -4.84
N VAL A 71 13.35 10.48 -4.33
CA VAL A 71 13.07 10.08 -2.94
C VAL A 71 14.38 10.09 -2.18
N LYS A 72 14.45 10.84 -1.11
CA LYS A 72 15.66 11.03 -0.30
C LYS A 72 15.46 10.46 1.10
N PHE A 73 16.54 9.88 1.62
CA PHE A 73 16.65 9.52 3.02
C PHE A 73 17.45 10.59 3.76
N LYS A 74 16.90 11.08 4.87
CA LYS A 74 17.53 12.11 5.69
C LYS A 74 18.24 11.48 6.89
N GLY A 75 19.49 11.79 7.05
CA GLY A 75 20.34 11.23 8.09
C GLY A 75 21.29 10.15 7.58
N LYS A 76 21.96 9.48 8.50
CA LYS A 76 22.88 8.37 8.18
C LYS A 76 22.11 7.07 8.09
N ALA A 77 22.10 6.45 6.91
CA ALA A 77 21.53 5.12 6.74
C ALA A 77 22.37 4.08 7.51
N PRO A 78 21.74 3.11 8.17
CA PRO A 78 22.46 1.97 8.73
C PRO A 78 23.04 1.11 7.60
N GLU A 79 24.20 0.52 7.84
CA GLU A 79 24.75 -0.48 6.92
C GLU A 79 23.86 -1.72 6.86
N PRO A 80 23.58 -2.26 5.64
CA PRO A 80 22.82 -3.49 5.50
C PRO A 80 23.51 -4.67 6.21
N LYS A 81 22.81 -5.33 7.13
CA LYS A 81 23.33 -6.46 7.89
C LYS A 81 23.46 -7.69 7.02
N ALA A 82 24.55 -8.43 7.22
CA ALA A 82 24.71 -9.75 6.62
C ALA A 82 23.69 -10.74 7.20
N ILE A 83 23.12 -11.56 6.34
CA ILE A 83 22.21 -12.65 6.70
C ILE A 83 23.00 -13.96 6.73
N SER A 84 23.00 -14.62 7.89
CA SER A 84 23.55 -15.95 8.06
C SER A 84 22.44 -16.99 7.97
N THR A 85 22.67 -18.05 7.21
CA THR A 85 21.66 -19.08 6.98
C THR A 85 22.28 -20.47 6.96
N PRO A 86 21.62 -21.49 7.54
CA PRO A 86 22.04 -22.88 7.43
C PRO A 86 21.69 -23.53 6.09
N ASP A 87 20.86 -22.89 5.24
CA ASP A 87 20.53 -23.42 3.93
C ASP A 87 21.78 -23.46 3.04
N PRO A 88 22.20 -24.65 2.57
CA PRO A 88 23.46 -24.78 1.83
C PRO A 88 23.44 -24.13 0.45
N PHE A 89 22.26 -23.88 -0.14
CA PHE A 89 22.13 -23.13 -1.37
C PHE A 89 22.26 -21.64 -1.12
N CYS A 90 21.51 -21.12 -0.17
CA CYS A 90 21.51 -19.67 0.17
C CYS A 90 22.85 -19.21 0.76
N ALA A 91 23.60 -20.10 1.43
CA ALA A 91 24.92 -19.79 1.97
C ALA A 91 26.04 -19.69 0.92
N LYS A 92 25.79 -20.04 -0.36
CA LYS A 92 26.80 -19.98 -1.43
C LYS A 92 27.25 -18.56 -1.78
N ALA A 93 26.40 -17.57 -1.55
CA ALA A 93 26.70 -16.17 -1.81
C ALA A 93 26.33 -15.29 -0.62
N PRO A 94 27.03 -14.20 -0.37
CA PRO A 94 26.68 -13.26 0.69
C PRO A 94 25.28 -12.67 0.44
N ILE A 95 24.40 -12.77 1.42
CA ILE A 95 23.07 -12.11 1.40
C ILE A 95 23.10 -11.01 2.44
N LYS A 96 22.51 -9.87 2.13
CA LYS A 96 22.33 -8.74 3.05
C LYS A 96 20.85 -8.35 3.14
N GLU A 97 20.47 -7.73 4.25
CA GLU A 97 19.14 -7.09 4.38
C GLU A 97 18.99 -6.02 3.30
N GLU A 98 17.79 -5.95 2.70
CA GLU A 98 17.46 -4.99 1.63
C GLU A 98 16.25 -4.12 1.98
N ASP A 99 15.85 -4.11 3.23
CA ASP A 99 14.68 -3.39 3.72
C ASP A 99 14.90 -1.87 3.87
N LEU A 100 16.15 -1.40 3.73
CA LEU A 100 16.51 0.01 3.65
C LEU A 100 17.80 0.15 2.83
N LEU A 101 17.65 0.54 1.57
CA LEU A 101 18.76 0.75 0.64
C LEU A 101 18.85 2.23 0.28
N VAL A 102 19.95 2.85 0.71
CA VAL A 102 20.23 4.26 0.50
C VAL A 102 21.59 4.39 -0.18
N ASP A 103 21.63 5.16 -1.26
CA ASP A 103 22.89 5.44 -1.97
C ASP A 103 23.77 6.48 -1.21
N ALA A 104 24.96 6.72 -1.73
CA ALA A 104 25.89 7.70 -1.15
C ALA A 104 25.35 9.15 -1.21
N GLY A 105 24.44 9.47 -2.13
CA GLY A 105 23.79 10.74 -2.30
C GLY A 105 22.50 10.91 -1.50
N GLY A 106 22.15 9.89 -0.67
CA GLY A 106 20.92 9.86 0.10
C GLY A 106 19.69 9.43 -0.71
N GLY A 107 19.86 8.93 -1.93
CA GLY A 107 18.76 8.36 -2.74
C GLY A 107 18.19 7.11 -2.09
N LEU A 108 16.87 7.05 -1.92
CA LEU A 108 16.18 5.94 -1.27
C LEU A 108 15.53 5.03 -2.30
N LYS A 109 16.02 3.80 -2.40
CA LYS A 109 15.52 2.76 -3.30
C LYS A 109 14.24 2.09 -2.78
N ASN A 110 13.49 1.45 -3.70
CA ASN A 110 12.32 0.62 -3.39
C ASN A 110 11.15 1.39 -2.76
N VAL A 111 10.99 2.67 -3.05
CA VAL A 111 9.82 3.45 -2.68
C VAL A 111 8.79 3.36 -3.79
N ILE A 112 7.58 2.91 -3.46
CA ILE A 112 6.44 2.98 -4.37
C ILE A 112 5.93 4.42 -4.39
N VAL A 113 5.92 5.05 -5.56
CA VAL A 113 5.28 6.36 -5.78
C VAL A 113 4.10 6.14 -6.72
N ARG A 114 2.90 6.51 -6.27
CA ARG A 114 1.67 6.28 -7.04
C ARG A 114 0.69 7.42 -6.90
N VAL A 115 -0.14 7.63 -7.92
CA VAL A 115 -1.29 8.54 -7.86
C VAL A 115 -2.41 7.86 -7.09
N VAL A 116 -2.85 8.48 -6.00
CA VAL A 116 -3.95 7.99 -5.14
C VAL A 116 -5.23 8.83 -5.27
N LYS A 117 -5.13 10.08 -5.77
CA LYS A 117 -6.27 10.94 -6.12
C LYS A 117 -6.00 11.70 -7.40
N GLY A 118 -7.04 12.12 -8.09
CA GLY A 118 -6.97 12.92 -9.31
C GLY A 118 -6.98 12.09 -10.61
N ALA A 119 -6.57 10.83 -10.57
CA ALA A 119 -6.70 9.93 -11.72
C ALA A 119 -8.13 9.40 -11.80
N GLY A 120 -9.00 10.14 -12.48
CA GLY A 120 -10.36 9.70 -12.76
C GLY A 120 -10.42 8.62 -13.85
N GLY A 121 -11.57 7.95 -13.95
CA GLY A 121 -11.85 6.99 -15.02
C GLY A 121 -11.46 5.54 -14.70
N SER A 122 -11.63 4.69 -15.71
CA SER A 122 -11.31 3.27 -15.65
C SER A 122 -10.14 2.96 -16.57
N TYR A 123 -9.22 2.12 -16.11
CA TYR A 123 -8.04 1.72 -16.85
C TYR A 123 -7.98 0.20 -16.95
N GLU A 124 -7.68 -0.31 -18.13
CA GLU A 124 -7.46 -1.73 -18.32
C GLU A 124 -6.10 -2.16 -17.75
N ALA A 125 -6.09 -3.28 -17.04
CA ALA A 125 -4.84 -3.87 -16.57
C ALA A 125 -4.00 -4.38 -17.77
N PRO A 126 -2.67 -4.27 -17.70
CA PRO A 126 -1.79 -4.86 -18.70
C PRO A 126 -2.04 -6.36 -18.83
N LYS A 127 -2.14 -6.84 -20.09
CA LYS A 127 -2.28 -8.26 -20.38
C LYS A 127 -0.97 -9.04 -20.14
N THR A 128 0.16 -8.35 -20.20
CA THR A 128 1.46 -8.93 -19.87
C THR A 128 1.56 -9.20 -18.38
N PRO A 129 1.84 -10.44 -17.97
CA PRO A 129 2.04 -10.75 -16.57
C PRO A 129 3.23 -10.01 -15.96
N ALA A 130 3.09 -9.54 -14.74
CA ALA A 130 4.23 -9.14 -13.92
C ALA A 130 4.91 -10.39 -13.34
N THR A 131 6.21 -10.31 -13.08
CA THR A 131 6.96 -11.43 -12.49
C THR A 131 7.42 -11.09 -11.08
N MET A 132 7.26 -12.04 -10.17
CA MET A 132 7.89 -12.09 -8.86
C MET A 132 8.75 -13.35 -8.81
N ASP A 133 10.06 -13.22 -8.75
CA ASP A 133 10.98 -14.35 -8.79
C ASP A 133 11.66 -14.54 -7.43
N GLN A 134 11.77 -15.77 -6.98
CA GLN A 134 12.61 -16.15 -5.85
C GLN A 134 13.98 -16.53 -6.43
N ASN A 135 14.91 -15.61 -6.31
CA ASN A 135 16.23 -15.70 -6.92
C ASN A 135 17.31 -15.14 -6.00
N GLY A 136 18.35 -15.92 -5.73
CA GLY A 136 19.39 -15.61 -4.77
C GLY A 136 18.86 -15.56 -3.34
N CYS A 137 17.89 -16.39 -3.03
CA CYS A 137 17.18 -16.45 -1.73
C CYS A 137 16.56 -15.09 -1.33
N MET A 138 16.03 -14.38 -2.32
CA MET A 138 15.32 -13.12 -2.18
C MET A 138 14.15 -13.05 -3.16
N TYR A 139 13.13 -12.25 -2.87
CA TYR A 139 12.12 -11.88 -3.86
C TYR A 139 12.66 -10.81 -4.81
N ARG A 140 12.52 -11.02 -6.13
CA ARG A 140 12.97 -10.12 -7.21
C ARG A 140 11.81 -9.80 -8.18
N PRO A 141 11.48 -8.53 -8.40
CA PRO A 141 11.94 -7.37 -7.64
C PRO A 141 11.43 -7.41 -6.19
N ARG A 142 12.16 -6.78 -5.25
CA ARG A 142 11.70 -6.69 -3.85
C ARG A 142 10.38 -5.94 -3.71
N VAL A 143 10.23 -4.88 -4.49
CA VAL A 143 9.05 -4.02 -4.50
C VAL A 143 8.60 -3.81 -5.94
N GLN A 144 7.32 -3.96 -6.21
CA GLN A 144 6.71 -3.66 -7.50
C GLN A 144 5.27 -3.19 -7.36
N VAL A 145 4.76 -2.59 -8.42
CA VAL A 145 3.35 -2.19 -8.54
C VAL A 145 2.74 -2.92 -9.73
N VAL A 146 1.54 -3.43 -9.54
CA VAL A 146 0.73 -4.01 -10.61
C VAL A 146 -0.66 -3.36 -10.60
N MET A 147 -1.35 -3.37 -11.72
CA MET A 147 -2.74 -2.93 -11.77
C MET A 147 -3.69 -4.02 -11.23
N ALA A 148 -4.79 -3.58 -10.64
CA ALA A 148 -5.88 -4.48 -10.26
C ALA A 148 -6.32 -5.31 -11.48
N GLY A 149 -6.39 -6.63 -11.31
CA GLY A 149 -6.68 -7.56 -12.40
C GLY A 149 -5.48 -8.00 -13.24
N GLN A 150 -4.30 -7.39 -13.09
CA GLN A 150 -3.09 -7.86 -13.75
C GLN A 150 -2.61 -9.18 -13.14
N THR A 151 -2.19 -10.09 -14.00
CA THR A 151 -1.61 -11.37 -13.58
C THR A 151 -0.20 -11.17 -13.02
N VAL A 152 0.10 -11.85 -11.91
CA VAL A 152 1.45 -11.98 -11.36
C VAL A 152 1.89 -13.43 -11.46
N GLN A 153 3.00 -13.69 -12.16
CA GLN A 153 3.67 -14.97 -12.18
C GLN A 153 4.76 -15.01 -11.12
N ILE A 154 4.65 -15.98 -10.21
CA ILE A 154 5.59 -16.14 -9.11
C ILE A 154 6.40 -17.40 -9.40
N ARG A 155 7.73 -17.26 -9.50
CA ARG A 155 8.67 -18.33 -9.85
C ARG A 155 9.64 -18.60 -8.71
N ASN A 156 10.22 -19.81 -8.75
CA ASN A 156 11.40 -20.17 -7.97
C ASN A 156 12.53 -20.51 -8.94
N SER A 157 13.49 -19.58 -9.08
CA SER A 157 14.70 -19.77 -9.91
C SER A 157 15.88 -20.34 -9.11
N ASP A 158 15.73 -20.46 -7.79
CA ASP A 158 16.73 -21.04 -6.91
C ASP A 158 16.66 -22.56 -6.90
N GLN A 159 17.79 -23.23 -6.57
CA GLN A 159 17.87 -24.67 -6.42
C GLN A 159 17.63 -25.11 -4.97
N THR A 160 16.73 -24.41 -4.28
CA THR A 160 16.27 -24.76 -2.93
C THR A 160 14.76 -24.55 -2.83
N LEU A 161 14.15 -25.17 -1.80
CA LEU A 161 12.74 -25.02 -1.52
C LEU A 161 12.46 -23.64 -0.97
N HIS A 162 11.48 -22.95 -1.55
CA HIS A 162 10.85 -21.77 -0.98
C HIS A 162 9.35 -22.01 -0.77
N ASN A 163 8.70 -21.08 -0.08
CA ASN A 163 7.26 -20.96 -0.14
C ASN A 163 6.84 -19.49 -0.35
N VAL A 164 5.67 -19.33 -0.91
CA VAL A 164 5.05 -18.03 -1.14
C VAL A 164 3.92 -17.86 -0.15
N HIS A 165 4.17 -17.14 0.93
CA HIS A 165 3.19 -16.80 1.94
C HIS A 165 2.84 -15.32 1.80
N THR A 166 1.61 -15.03 1.40
CA THR A 166 1.19 -13.64 1.13
C THR A 166 0.18 -13.15 2.14
N TYR A 167 0.28 -11.85 2.42
CA TYR A 167 -0.54 -11.19 3.43
C TYR A 167 -1.15 -9.89 2.89
N LYS A 168 -2.41 -9.64 3.31
CA LYS A 168 -3.07 -8.34 3.27
C LYS A 168 -3.20 -7.85 4.72
N GLY A 169 -2.40 -6.85 5.09
CA GLY A 169 -2.25 -6.50 6.50
C GLY A 169 -1.75 -7.69 7.32
N ALA A 170 -2.50 -8.12 8.32
CA ALA A 170 -2.19 -9.30 9.15
C ALA A 170 -2.80 -10.61 8.63
N SER A 171 -3.70 -10.55 7.62
CA SER A 171 -4.44 -11.72 7.15
C SER A 171 -3.68 -12.44 6.04
N THR A 172 -3.49 -13.74 6.17
CA THR A 172 -2.99 -14.62 5.11
C THR A 172 -3.95 -14.64 3.93
N MET A 173 -3.45 -14.43 2.72
CA MET A 173 -4.19 -14.58 1.47
C MET A 173 -4.01 -15.99 0.90
N PHE A 174 -2.77 -16.44 0.79
CA PHE A 174 -2.41 -17.83 0.46
C PHE A 174 -1.01 -18.15 0.96
N ASN A 175 -0.74 -19.47 1.12
CA ASN A 175 0.58 -19.99 1.44
C ASN A 175 0.80 -21.26 0.61
N GLN A 176 1.84 -21.28 -0.21
CA GLN A 176 2.10 -22.37 -1.14
C GLN A 176 3.59 -22.62 -1.29
N ALA A 177 4.01 -23.87 -1.12
CA ALA A 177 5.38 -24.28 -1.37
C ALA A 177 5.73 -24.22 -2.87
N GLN A 178 6.97 -23.86 -3.18
CA GLN A 178 7.53 -23.84 -4.53
C GLN A 178 8.87 -24.54 -4.54
N ILE A 179 8.88 -25.75 -5.11
CA ILE A 179 10.12 -26.56 -5.29
C ILE A 179 11.02 -25.97 -6.39
N PRO A 180 12.32 -26.25 -6.40
CA PRO A 180 13.21 -25.92 -7.50
C PRO A 180 12.68 -26.39 -8.85
N GLY A 181 12.70 -25.48 -9.85
CA GLY A 181 12.24 -25.81 -11.20
C GLY A 181 10.73 -26.12 -11.31
N GLY A 182 9.96 -25.92 -10.27
CA GLY A 182 8.50 -26.08 -10.29
C GLY A 182 7.80 -25.07 -11.20
N SER A 183 6.58 -25.42 -11.64
CA SER A 183 5.78 -24.50 -12.47
C SER A 183 5.50 -23.19 -11.72
N PRO A 184 5.51 -22.05 -12.43
CA PRO A 184 5.15 -20.76 -11.83
C PRO A 184 3.75 -20.78 -11.24
N LEU A 185 3.58 -20.14 -10.08
CA LEU A 185 2.26 -19.85 -9.54
C LEU A 185 1.70 -18.62 -10.25
N THR A 186 0.47 -18.69 -10.67
CA THR A 186 -0.23 -17.56 -11.30
C THR A 186 -1.29 -17.04 -10.36
N LYS A 187 -1.22 -15.76 -10.02
CA LYS A 187 -2.18 -15.08 -9.14
C LYS A 187 -2.65 -13.77 -9.76
N THR A 188 -3.88 -13.41 -9.47
CA THR A 188 -4.48 -12.14 -9.87
C THR A 188 -5.09 -11.49 -8.64
N PHE A 189 -4.80 -10.20 -8.44
CA PHE A 189 -5.32 -9.43 -7.32
C PHE A 189 -6.35 -8.43 -7.87
N ALA A 190 -7.62 -8.63 -7.52
CA ALA A 190 -8.72 -7.84 -8.08
C ALA A 190 -8.90 -6.48 -7.38
N ASP A 191 -8.66 -6.43 -6.06
CA ASP A 191 -8.93 -5.23 -5.28
C ASP A 191 -7.77 -4.24 -5.36
N GLY A 192 -7.96 -3.11 -6.00
CA GLY A 192 -7.00 -2.02 -6.05
C GLY A 192 -6.82 -1.31 -4.69
N GLY A 193 -5.74 -0.53 -4.59
CA GLY A 193 -5.39 0.22 -3.37
C GLY A 193 -4.70 -0.60 -2.28
N GLN A 194 -4.55 -1.92 -2.47
CA GLN A 194 -3.95 -2.81 -1.48
C GLN A 194 -2.43 -2.89 -1.61
N LEU A 195 -1.80 -3.27 -0.51
CA LEU A 195 -0.42 -3.70 -0.45
C LEU A 195 -0.37 -5.16 -0.02
N VAL A 196 0.18 -6.01 -0.86
CA VAL A 196 0.37 -7.44 -0.60
C VAL A 196 1.83 -7.66 -0.21
N LYS A 197 2.04 -8.19 1.00
CA LYS A 197 3.34 -8.60 1.49
C LYS A 197 3.59 -10.06 1.14
N PHE A 198 4.75 -10.35 0.58
CA PHE A 198 5.25 -11.69 0.30
C PHE A 198 6.30 -12.07 1.32
N LYS A 199 6.24 -13.28 1.83
CA LYS A 199 7.23 -13.88 2.73
C LYS A 199 7.54 -15.31 2.31
N CYS A 200 8.71 -15.78 2.72
CA CYS A 200 9.04 -17.19 2.73
C CYS A 200 9.15 -17.65 4.20
N ASP A 201 8.41 -18.70 4.58
CA ASP A 201 8.44 -19.23 5.96
C ASP A 201 9.71 -20.05 6.19
N VAL A 202 10.31 -20.60 5.12
CA VAL A 202 11.58 -21.35 5.17
C VAL A 202 12.77 -20.40 5.35
N HIS A 203 12.72 -19.21 4.74
CA HIS A 203 13.77 -18.21 4.75
C HIS A 203 13.21 -16.87 5.25
N PRO A 204 13.19 -16.62 6.58
CA PRO A 204 12.44 -15.50 7.19
C PRO A 204 12.85 -14.10 6.72
N TRP A 205 14.04 -13.93 6.18
CA TRP A 205 14.53 -12.67 5.61
C TRP A 205 13.93 -12.37 4.24
N MET A 206 13.46 -13.38 3.50
CA MET A 206 12.85 -13.18 2.19
C MET A 206 11.52 -12.48 2.34
N THR A 207 11.51 -11.23 1.96
CA THR A 207 10.31 -10.37 1.95
C THR A 207 10.24 -9.63 0.63
N GLY A 208 9.03 -9.51 0.09
CA GLY A 208 8.72 -8.68 -1.08
C GLY A 208 7.38 -7.99 -0.93
N TYR A 209 7.11 -7.00 -1.76
CA TYR A 209 5.87 -6.22 -1.71
C TYR A 209 5.32 -5.97 -3.12
N VAL A 210 4.02 -6.14 -3.27
CA VAL A 210 3.28 -5.83 -4.49
C VAL A 210 2.16 -4.87 -4.13
N ALA A 211 2.24 -3.63 -4.60
CA ALA A 211 1.12 -2.71 -4.50
C ALA A 211 0.16 -2.93 -5.67
N ILE A 212 -1.14 -2.94 -5.37
CA ILE A 212 -2.19 -3.11 -6.36
C ILE A 212 -2.78 -1.73 -6.68
N ALA A 213 -2.46 -1.20 -7.86
CA ALA A 213 -2.90 0.12 -8.29
C ALA A 213 -4.27 0.07 -8.99
N THR A 214 -5.03 1.14 -8.89
CA THR A 214 -6.31 1.33 -9.61
C THR A 214 -6.14 2.08 -10.93
N ASN A 215 -4.95 2.62 -11.18
CA ASN A 215 -4.60 3.39 -12.37
C ASN A 215 -3.14 3.13 -12.76
N PRO A 216 -2.70 3.44 -13.99
CA PRO A 216 -1.35 3.15 -14.47
C PRO A 216 -0.28 4.17 -14.02
N PHE A 217 -0.62 5.13 -13.17
CA PHE A 217 0.27 6.24 -12.80
C PHE A 217 1.04 5.92 -11.52
N PHE A 218 2.09 5.15 -11.67
CA PHE A 218 2.97 4.74 -10.57
C PHE A 218 4.41 4.51 -11.05
N ALA A 219 5.33 4.51 -10.13
CA ALA A 219 6.72 4.13 -10.30
C ALA A 219 7.28 3.52 -9.02
N VAL A 220 8.44 2.89 -9.10
CA VAL A 220 9.25 2.50 -7.95
C VAL A 220 10.58 3.21 -8.07
N SER A 221 11.08 3.81 -6.99
CA SER A 221 12.35 4.52 -7.00
C SER A 221 13.51 3.56 -7.28
N ASP A 222 14.42 4.00 -8.14
CA ASP A 222 15.63 3.28 -8.52
C ASP A 222 16.73 3.33 -7.44
N ALA A 223 17.94 2.88 -7.78
CA ALA A 223 19.07 2.84 -6.85
C ALA A 223 19.50 4.23 -6.37
N ASP A 224 19.29 5.26 -7.18
CA ASP A 224 19.65 6.65 -6.88
C ASP A 224 18.46 7.44 -6.28
N GLY A 225 17.34 6.74 -6.02
CA GLY A 225 16.10 7.31 -5.50
C GLY A 225 15.26 8.02 -6.54
N ASN A 226 15.57 7.94 -7.83
CA ASN A 226 14.80 8.60 -8.87
C ASN A 226 13.53 7.82 -9.20
N PHE A 227 12.48 8.54 -9.58
CA PHE A 227 11.24 7.96 -10.11
C PHE A 227 10.68 8.82 -11.25
N LYS A 228 9.89 8.20 -12.13
CA LYS A 228 9.20 8.85 -13.23
C LYS A 228 7.83 8.22 -13.45
N ILE A 229 6.79 9.05 -13.47
CA ILE A 229 5.42 8.66 -13.80
C ILE A 229 5.04 9.41 -15.08
N GLU A 230 4.58 8.68 -16.07
CA GLU A 230 4.32 9.22 -17.41
C GLU A 230 2.84 9.10 -17.79
N LYS A 231 2.48 9.74 -18.89
CA LYS A 231 1.17 9.68 -19.53
C LYS A 231 0.02 10.21 -18.68
N LEU A 232 0.30 11.13 -17.76
CA LEU A 232 -0.75 11.76 -16.97
C LEU A 232 -1.54 12.75 -17.82
N PRO A 233 -2.88 12.75 -17.75
CA PRO A 233 -3.69 13.87 -18.21
C PRO A 233 -3.36 15.16 -17.44
N PRO A 234 -3.68 16.35 -17.98
CA PRO A 234 -3.66 17.58 -17.20
C PRO A 234 -4.62 17.44 -16.00
N GLY A 235 -4.19 17.92 -14.82
CA GLY A 235 -5.00 17.83 -13.61
C GLY A 235 -4.20 17.99 -12.33
N ALA A 236 -4.91 18.03 -11.21
CA ALA A 236 -4.33 18.02 -9.88
C ALA A 236 -4.32 16.59 -9.33
N TYR A 237 -3.21 16.18 -8.74
CA TYR A 237 -2.99 14.80 -8.28
C TYR A 237 -2.44 14.79 -6.87
N THR A 238 -2.90 13.83 -6.07
CA THR A 238 -2.22 13.45 -4.83
C THR A 238 -1.33 12.24 -5.11
N LEU A 239 -0.04 12.41 -4.90
CA LEU A 239 0.94 11.32 -4.90
C LEU A 239 1.07 10.74 -3.50
N GLU A 240 1.22 9.43 -3.44
CA GLU A 240 1.64 8.71 -2.25
C GLU A 240 2.99 8.04 -2.51
N ALA A 241 3.95 8.26 -1.63
CA ALA A 241 5.23 7.56 -1.59
C ALA A 241 5.26 6.64 -0.37
N TRP A 242 5.41 5.33 -0.59
CA TRP A 242 5.41 4.32 0.46
C TRP A 242 6.73 3.55 0.49
N HIS A 243 7.28 3.39 1.70
CA HIS A 243 8.46 2.56 1.96
C HIS A 243 8.20 1.58 3.11
N GLU A 244 8.66 0.32 2.98
CA GLU A 244 8.36 -0.78 3.90
C GLU A 244 8.74 -0.53 5.38
N ARG A 245 9.78 0.25 5.64
CA ARG A 245 10.24 0.60 7.00
C ARG A 245 9.86 2.00 7.46
N LEU A 246 9.70 2.92 6.52
CA LEU A 246 9.59 4.36 6.82
C LEU A 246 8.17 4.89 6.66
N GLY A 247 7.23 4.01 6.28
CA GLY A 247 5.82 4.36 6.14
C GLY A 247 5.51 5.18 4.89
N THR A 248 4.59 6.12 5.01
CA THR A 248 3.99 6.83 3.87
C THR A 248 4.24 8.33 3.96
N ARG A 249 4.40 8.97 2.79
CA ARG A 249 4.40 10.42 2.59
C ARG A 249 3.47 10.74 1.43
N THR A 250 2.91 11.95 1.43
CA THR A 250 2.03 12.44 0.35
C THR A 250 2.50 13.78 -0.15
N ALA A 251 2.21 14.06 -1.43
CA ALA A 251 2.46 15.36 -2.05
C ALA A 251 1.34 15.67 -3.05
N GLU A 252 0.96 16.95 -3.13
CA GLU A 252 0.05 17.44 -4.16
C GLU A 252 0.88 17.97 -5.31
N VAL A 253 0.48 17.64 -6.55
CA VAL A 253 1.13 18.09 -7.77
C VAL A 253 0.08 18.46 -8.80
N LYS A 254 0.41 19.40 -9.70
CA LYS A 254 -0.46 19.82 -10.81
C LYS A 254 0.26 19.60 -12.13
N VAL A 255 -0.37 18.89 -13.03
CA VAL A 255 0.09 18.69 -14.41
C VAL A 255 -0.69 19.64 -15.30
N GLU A 256 0.00 20.57 -15.94
CA GLU A 256 -0.60 21.52 -16.87
C GLU A 256 -0.78 20.89 -18.26
N ALA A 257 -1.74 21.44 -19.05
CA ALA A 257 -2.09 20.91 -20.36
C ALA A 257 -0.91 20.92 -21.37
N ASP A 258 -0.09 21.96 -21.30
CA ASP A 258 1.01 22.22 -22.23
C ASP A 258 2.38 22.19 -21.53
N ALA A 259 2.51 21.40 -20.46
CA ALA A 259 3.77 21.30 -19.72
C ALA A 259 4.89 20.78 -20.63
N ALA A 260 5.82 21.67 -20.97
CA ALA A 260 7.00 21.34 -21.78
C ALA A 260 8.06 20.54 -21.01
N ALA A 261 7.96 20.50 -19.69
CA ALA A 261 8.89 19.80 -18.79
C ALA A 261 8.13 18.96 -17.75
N PRO A 262 8.78 17.92 -17.22
CA PRO A 262 8.22 17.14 -16.12
C PRO A 262 7.90 18.01 -14.90
N VAL A 263 6.78 17.72 -14.24
CA VAL A 263 6.47 18.26 -12.91
C VAL A 263 7.39 17.61 -11.89
N ALA A 264 8.11 18.42 -11.12
CA ALA A 264 9.03 17.92 -10.11
C ALA A 264 8.29 17.52 -8.83
N ALA A 265 8.66 16.39 -8.24
CA ALA A 265 8.20 15.97 -6.92
C ALA A 265 9.36 15.39 -6.12
N THR A 266 9.45 15.74 -4.83
CA THR A 266 10.49 15.22 -3.93
C THR A 266 9.84 14.69 -2.66
N PHE A 267 10.29 13.51 -2.23
CA PHE A 267 9.86 12.93 -0.95
C PHE A 267 11.07 12.75 -0.04
N GLU A 268 10.92 13.13 1.21
CA GLU A 268 11.94 12.91 2.24
C GLU A 268 11.45 11.92 3.29
N PHE A 269 12.28 10.95 3.59
CA PHE A 269 12.07 9.97 4.66
C PHE A 269 13.22 10.06 5.66
N ALA A 270 12.90 9.78 6.91
CA ALA A 270 13.88 9.63 7.99
C ALA A 270 13.46 8.46 8.88
N THR A 271 14.39 7.88 9.60
CA THR A 271 14.03 6.96 10.70
C THR A 271 13.26 7.72 11.76
N PRO A 272 12.24 7.10 12.37
CA PRO A 272 11.50 7.65 13.49
C PRO A 272 12.39 8.04 14.67
#